data_6ac7feb5af0d54948366d057842c2d9f
#
_entry.id   6ac7feb5af0d54948366d057842c2d9f
#
_cell.length_a   1.000
_cell.length_b   1.000
_cell.length_c   1.000
_cell.angle_alpha   90.00
_cell.angle_beta   90.00
_cell.angle_gamma   90.00
#
_symmetry.space_group_name_H-M   'P 1'
#
loop_
_entity.id
_entity.type
_entity.pdbx_description
1 polymer ?
#
loop_
_entity_poly.entity_id
_entity_poly.type
_entity_poly.pdbx_seq_one_letter_code
_entity_poly.pdbx_strand_id
1 'polypeptide(L)'
;MPPSASILPGKVVAFKLLTADFGDANCIRNMTQKNQQVRLRLGRNAWLAIIILAVALYGTTAQSALARGRPVEIADAAIQRDLVYKRINGRALTLDLYCPQKASGPLPVILWIHGGGWSKGRKEQHSPAISFLNDGYAMASIEYRLSGEAPFPAQIEDCKAAVRWLRANAAKYNLDADRIGAWGHSAGGHLSALLGTSGGVQELEGNGDNMSYSSRVQAVCDVSGPADLLRLYHDASDASTGTRPKDRSYIDALLGGPADQNKRKAVAASPITYVSRDDPPFLIIQGENDFSVPASQGELLAAALKAAGVETTLEITPQGHSAGGPRFLPIVKAFFDKYLRKSQ
;
A
#
# COMPACT_ATOMS: atom_id res chain seq x y z
N MET A 1 -4.19 -10.33 -64.18
CA MET A 1 -5.54 -10.50 -63.76
C MET A 1 -5.76 -11.95 -63.31
N PRO A 2 -5.98 -12.25 -62.04
CA PRO A 2 -6.65 -13.44 -61.62
C PRO A 2 -7.99 -13.10 -60.95
N PRO A 3 -8.92 -14.02 -60.84
CA PRO A 3 -10.34 -13.72 -60.60
C PRO A 3 -10.70 -13.59 -59.12
N SER A 4 -11.70 -12.77 -58.86
CA SER A 4 -12.35 -12.51 -57.60
C SER A 4 -13.06 -13.71 -57.01
N ALA A 5 -12.76 -14.05 -55.74
CA ALA A 5 -13.58 -14.98 -54.95
C ALA A 5 -14.56 -14.19 -54.08
N SER A 6 -15.85 -14.42 -54.35
CA SER A 6 -16.98 -13.93 -53.57
C SER A 6 -17.12 -14.66 -52.25
N ILE A 7 -17.11 -13.96 -51.14
CA ILE A 7 -17.43 -14.48 -49.82
C ILE A 7 -18.90 -14.21 -49.51
N LEU A 8 -19.67 -15.26 -49.29
CA LEU A 8 -21.03 -15.21 -48.79
C LEU A 8 -21.11 -14.82 -47.33
N PRO A 9 -22.11 -14.04 -46.87
CA PRO A 9 -22.20 -13.57 -45.49
C PRO A 9 -22.73 -14.66 -44.55
N GLY A 10 -21.90 -15.05 -43.57
CA GLY A 10 -22.30 -15.90 -42.44
C GLY A 10 -23.21 -15.13 -41.48
N LYS A 11 -24.37 -15.73 -41.19
CA LYS A 11 -25.31 -15.21 -40.17
C LYS A 11 -24.70 -15.24 -38.80
N VAL A 12 -24.47 -14.06 -38.22
CA VAL A 12 -24.15 -13.89 -36.80
C VAL A 12 -25.43 -14.08 -35.99
N VAL A 13 -25.52 -15.17 -35.22
CA VAL A 13 -26.58 -15.39 -34.23
C VAL A 13 -26.15 -14.69 -32.95
N ALA A 14 -26.75 -13.55 -32.64
CA ALA A 14 -26.56 -12.84 -31.41
C ALA A 14 -27.25 -13.58 -30.26
N PHE A 15 -26.47 -14.06 -29.28
CA PHE A 15 -26.99 -14.55 -28.00
C PHE A 15 -27.28 -13.36 -27.08
N LYS A 16 -28.56 -13.08 -26.89
CA LYS A 16 -29.06 -12.17 -25.86
C LYS A 16 -29.08 -12.92 -24.53
N LEU A 17 -28.14 -12.60 -23.61
CA LEU A 17 -28.21 -13.09 -22.24
C LEU A 17 -29.27 -12.28 -21.47
N LEU A 18 -30.36 -12.94 -21.14
CA LEU A 18 -31.33 -12.46 -20.15
C LEU A 18 -30.80 -12.74 -18.75
N THR A 19 -30.68 -11.69 -17.95
CA THR A 19 -30.52 -11.77 -16.49
C THR A 19 -31.89 -12.20 -15.91
N ALA A 20 -31.96 -13.38 -15.34
CA ALA A 20 -33.12 -13.86 -14.60
C ALA A 20 -32.69 -14.30 -13.20
N ASP A 21 -33.45 -13.85 -12.21
CA ASP A 21 -33.32 -14.22 -10.80
C ASP A 21 -33.45 -15.73 -10.61
N PHE A 22 -32.49 -16.33 -9.91
CA PHE A 22 -32.48 -17.73 -9.57
C PHE A 22 -33.33 -17.98 -8.30
N GLY A 23 -34.63 -18.29 -8.50
CA GLY A 23 -35.55 -18.60 -7.39
C GLY A 23 -36.57 -19.69 -7.69
N ASP A 24 -36.65 -20.24 -8.90
CA ASP A 24 -37.73 -21.14 -9.26
C ASP A 24 -37.24 -22.55 -9.70
N ALA A 25 -37.67 -23.58 -8.94
CA ALA A 25 -37.33 -24.99 -9.17
C ALA A 25 -37.82 -25.51 -10.54
N ASN A 26 -38.78 -24.84 -11.18
CA ASN A 26 -39.27 -25.20 -12.51
C ASN A 26 -38.29 -24.78 -13.63
N CYS A 27 -37.45 -23.80 -13.41
CA CYS A 27 -36.43 -23.38 -14.37
C CYS A 27 -35.34 -24.46 -14.54
N ILE A 28 -34.97 -25.15 -13.46
CA ILE A 28 -33.95 -26.22 -13.46
C ILE A 28 -34.45 -27.48 -14.20
N ARG A 29 -35.75 -27.84 -14.09
CA ARG A 29 -36.32 -28.98 -14.81
C ARG A 29 -36.37 -28.76 -16.34
N ASN A 30 -36.68 -27.57 -16.79
CA ASN A 30 -36.71 -27.25 -18.23
C ASN A 30 -35.32 -27.20 -18.86
N MET A 31 -34.26 -26.82 -18.08
CA MET A 31 -32.87 -26.87 -18.55
C MET A 31 -32.37 -28.31 -18.73
N THR A 32 -32.79 -29.25 -17.87
CA THR A 32 -32.37 -30.66 -17.97
C THR A 32 -32.97 -31.36 -19.17
N GLN A 33 -34.23 -31.09 -19.55
CA GLN A 33 -34.85 -31.67 -20.74
C GLN A 33 -34.26 -31.12 -22.05
N LYS A 34 -33.97 -29.84 -22.15
CA LYS A 34 -33.29 -29.27 -23.33
C LYS A 34 -31.84 -29.79 -23.47
N ASN A 35 -31.15 -30.05 -22.38
CA ASN A 35 -29.81 -30.62 -22.41
C ASN A 35 -29.74 -32.08 -22.90
N GLN A 36 -30.81 -32.87 -22.73
CA GLN A 36 -30.85 -34.23 -23.30
C GLN A 36 -30.95 -34.24 -24.82
N GLN A 37 -31.66 -33.30 -25.43
CA GLN A 37 -31.73 -33.20 -26.89
C GLN A 37 -30.45 -32.70 -27.56
N VAL A 38 -29.66 -31.88 -26.86
CA VAL A 38 -28.34 -31.39 -27.34
C VAL A 38 -27.29 -32.49 -27.22
N ARG A 39 -27.35 -33.37 -26.21
CA ARG A 39 -26.44 -34.53 -26.05
C ARG A 39 -26.41 -35.50 -27.24
N LEU A 40 -27.48 -35.60 -27.99
CA LEU A 40 -27.57 -36.49 -29.16
C LEU A 40 -26.86 -35.95 -30.42
N ARG A 41 -26.42 -34.68 -30.43
CA ARG A 41 -25.80 -34.04 -31.60
C ARG A 41 -24.29 -33.70 -31.45
N LEU A 42 -23.72 -33.81 -30.26
CA LEU A 42 -22.31 -33.53 -30.01
C LEU A 42 -21.63 -34.76 -29.40
N GLY A 43 -20.51 -35.20 -29.99
CA GLY A 43 -19.75 -36.34 -29.49
C GLY A 43 -19.26 -36.11 -28.04
N ARG A 44 -19.12 -37.21 -27.27
CA ARG A 44 -18.73 -37.22 -25.84
C ARG A 44 -17.55 -36.27 -25.49
N ASN A 45 -16.59 -36.13 -26.40
CA ASN A 45 -15.39 -35.32 -26.19
C ASN A 45 -15.65 -33.81 -26.31
N ALA A 46 -16.64 -33.38 -27.11
CA ALA A 46 -17.03 -31.99 -27.22
C ALA A 46 -17.77 -31.49 -25.97
N TRP A 47 -18.55 -32.37 -25.33
CA TRP A 47 -19.25 -32.04 -24.08
C TRP A 47 -18.28 -31.90 -22.89
N LEU A 48 -17.25 -32.75 -22.81
CA LEU A 48 -16.20 -32.62 -21.78
C LEU A 48 -15.45 -31.31 -21.93
N ALA A 49 -15.13 -30.91 -23.17
CA ALA A 49 -14.43 -29.63 -23.42
C ALA A 49 -15.27 -28.41 -23.02
N ILE A 50 -16.60 -28.44 -23.27
CA ILE A 50 -17.53 -27.36 -22.88
C ILE A 50 -17.66 -27.28 -21.36
N ILE A 51 -17.71 -28.41 -20.64
CA ILE A 51 -17.80 -28.45 -19.18
C ILE A 51 -16.49 -27.96 -18.57
N ILE A 52 -15.34 -28.38 -19.11
CA ILE A 52 -14.03 -27.92 -18.63
C ILE A 52 -13.85 -26.41 -18.88
N LEU A 53 -14.29 -25.90 -20.03
CA LEU A 53 -14.25 -24.48 -20.35
C LEU A 53 -15.19 -23.65 -19.46
N ALA A 54 -16.39 -24.18 -19.17
CA ALA A 54 -17.34 -23.53 -18.26
C ALA A 54 -16.82 -23.53 -16.81
N VAL A 55 -16.25 -24.62 -16.32
CA VAL A 55 -15.66 -24.70 -14.97
C VAL A 55 -14.43 -23.78 -14.88
N ALA A 56 -13.60 -23.68 -15.92
CA ALA A 56 -12.48 -22.76 -15.96
C ALA A 56 -12.93 -21.29 -15.98
N LEU A 57 -13.97 -20.94 -16.74
CA LEU A 57 -14.52 -19.59 -16.81
C LEU A 57 -15.29 -19.19 -15.53
N TYR A 58 -16.07 -20.11 -14.95
CA TYR A 58 -16.77 -19.85 -13.69
C TYR A 58 -15.83 -19.91 -12.47
N GLY A 59 -14.82 -20.78 -12.49
CA GLY A 59 -13.82 -20.87 -11.43
C GLY A 59 -12.97 -19.60 -11.33
N THR A 60 -12.55 -19.02 -12.46
CA THR A 60 -11.75 -17.78 -12.46
C THR A 60 -12.57 -16.52 -12.11
N THR A 61 -13.86 -16.48 -12.48
CA THR A 61 -14.74 -15.35 -12.11
C THR A 61 -15.18 -15.40 -10.65
N ALA A 62 -15.43 -16.59 -10.10
CA ALA A 62 -15.76 -16.75 -8.67
C ALA A 62 -14.56 -16.49 -7.76
N GLN A 63 -13.37 -16.96 -8.14
CA GLN A 63 -12.14 -16.68 -7.39
C GLN A 63 -11.72 -15.20 -7.44
N SER A 64 -11.92 -14.51 -8.57
CA SER A 64 -11.68 -13.08 -8.67
C SER A 64 -12.75 -12.22 -7.97
N ALA A 65 -13.96 -12.71 -7.78
CA ALA A 65 -15.01 -12.03 -7.01
C ALA A 65 -14.83 -12.20 -5.49
N LEU A 66 -14.31 -13.35 -5.04
CA LEU A 66 -13.96 -13.58 -3.62
C LEU A 66 -12.67 -12.85 -3.19
N ALA A 67 -11.78 -12.54 -4.13
CA ALA A 67 -10.54 -11.77 -3.87
C ALA A 67 -10.76 -10.25 -3.87
N ARG A 68 -11.89 -9.75 -4.37
CA ARG A 68 -12.31 -8.36 -4.17
C ARG A 68 -13.01 -8.29 -2.83
N GLY A 69 -12.24 -8.01 -1.76
CA GLY A 69 -12.82 -7.62 -0.48
C GLY A 69 -13.95 -6.62 -0.74
N ARG A 70 -15.08 -6.76 -0.05
CA ARG A 70 -16.15 -5.75 -0.11
C ARG A 70 -15.50 -4.39 0.05
N PRO A 71 -15.85 -3.37 -0.78
CA PRO A 71 -15.43 -2.01 -0.50
C PRO A 71 -15.74 -1.74 0.97
N VAL A 72 -14.76 -1.29 1.73
CA VAL A 72 -15.02 -0.83 3.11
C VAL A 72 -16.01 0.32 2.93
N GLU A 73 -17.27 0.09 3.28
CA GLU A 73 -18.24 1.17 3.35
C GLU A 73 -17.72 2.13 4.39
N ILE A 74 -17.27 3.30 3.94
CA ILE A 74 -16.95 4.43 4.78
C ILE A 74 -18.30 5.06 5.14
N ALA A 75 -19.10 4.33 5.91
CA ALA A 75 -20.33 4.87 6.47
C ALA A 75 -19.92 5.93 7.49
N ASP A 76 -20.42 7.14 7.32
CA ASP A 76 -20.27 8.24 8.27
C ASP A 76 -18.85 8.82 8.45
N ALA A 77 -18.03 8.89 7.39
CA ALA A 77 -16.76 9.64 7.42
C ALA A 77 -16.91 11.06 6.86
N ALA A 78 -16.36 12.03 7.56
CA ALA A 78 -16.09 13.35 7.02
C ALA A 78 -14.78 13.32 6.25
N ILE A 79 -14.83 13.58 4.94
CA ILE A 79 -13.65 13.54 4.06
C ILE A 79 -13.32 14.96 3.62
N GLN A 80 -12.10 15.39 3.89
CA GLN A 80 -11.57 16.66 3.40
C GLN A 80 -10.41 16.35 2.45
N ARG A 81 -10.61 16.72 1.19
CA ARG A 81 -9.64 16.42 0.12
C ARG A 81 -8.75 17.62 -0.18
N ASP A 82 -7.59 17.33 -0.74
CA ASP A 82 -6.67 18.31 -1.30
C ASP A 82 -6.25 19.40 -0.30
N LEU A 83 -6.14 19.04 0.98
CA LEU A 83 -5.61 19.94 2.01
C LEU A 83 -4.14 20.19 1.77
N VAL A 84 -3.79 21.43 1.44
CA VAL A 84 -2.40 21.81 1.14
C VAL A 84 -1.60 21.81 2.43
N TYR A 85 -0.61 20.93 2.53
CA TYR A 85 0.28 20.86 3.69
C TYR A 85 1.66 21.47 3.45
N LYS A 86 2.06 21.64 2.17
CA LYS A 86 3.33 22.26 1.78
C LYS A 86 3.20 22.90 0.39
N ARG A 87 3.88 24.01 0.20
CA ARG A 87 4.08 24.60 -1.14
C ARG A 87 5.58 24.66 -1.44
N ILE A 88 5.96 24.22 -2.65
CA ILE A 88 7.34 24.24 -3.10
C ILE A 88 7.40 24.53 -4.59
N ASN A 89 8.15 25.55 -4.99
CA ASN A 89 8.32 25.96 -6.39
C ASN A 89 6.98 26.10 -7.15
N GLY A 90 5.96 26.68 -6.50
CA GLY A 90 4.62 26.86 -7.08
C GLY A 90 3.71 25.63 -7.05
N ARG A 91 4.25 24.44 -6.74
CA ARG A 91 3.45 23.21 -6.56
C ARG A 91 2.88 23.15 -5.15
N ALA A 92 1.61 22.78 -5.04
CA ALA A 92 0.98 22.38 -3.79
C ALA A 92 1.12 20.87 -3.60
N LEU A 93 1.66 20.45 -2.45
CA LEU A 93 1.58 19.08 -1.97
C LEU A 93 0.37 18.98 -1.05
N THR A 94 -0.48 17.97 -1.29
CA THR A 94 -1.77 17.84 -0.63
C THR A 94 -1.89 16.54 0.13
N LEU A 95 -2.80 16.53 1.08
CA LEU A 95 -3.26 15.33 1.77
C LEU A 95 -4.79 15.26 1.74
N ASP A 96 -5.32 14.05 1.83
CA ASP A 96 -6.72 13.79 2.10
C ASP A 96 -6.86 13.36 3.56
N LEU A 97 -7.75 14.04 4.29
CA LEU A 97 -8.03 13.76 5.69
C LEU A 97 -9.42 13.12 5.83
N TYR A 98 -9.46 11.97 6.44
CA TYR A 98 -10.66 11.18 6.72
C TYR A 98 -10.85 11.12 8.23
N CYS A 99 -12.00 11.58 8.70
CA CYS A 99 -12.36 11.55 10.12
C CYS A 99 -13.70 10.85 10.31
N PRO A 100 -13.89 10.03 11.35
CA PRO A 100 -15.22 9.57 11.73
C PRO A 100 -16.12 10.77 12.06
N GLN A 101 -17.38 10.73 11.63
CA GLN A 101 -18.32 11.84 11.90
C GLN A 101 -18.62 12.00 13.39
N LYS A 102 -18.58 10.93 14.14
CA LYS A 102 -18.82 10.93 15.59
C LYS A 102 -17.51 10.63 16.31
N ALA A 103 -17.00 11.59 17.04
CA ALA A 103 -15.82 11.45 17.89
C ALA A 103 -16.14 11.97 19.30
N SER A 104 -15.74 11.21 20.30
CA SER A 104 -15.89 11.58 21.72
C SER A 104 -14.79 12.53 22.23
N GLY A 105 -13.79 12.83 21.38
CA GLY A 105 -12.65 13.68 21.71
C GLY A 105 -11.65 13.74 20.55
N PRO A 106 -10.48 14.33 20.77
CA PRO A 106 -9.43 14.41 19.75
C PRO A 106 -8.97 13.02 19.28
N LEU A 107 -8.93 12.85 17.95
CA LEU A 107 -8.67 11.57 17.28
C LEU A 107 -7.18 11.29 17.13
N PRO A 108 -6.68 10.09 17.48
CA PRO A 108 -5.38 9.64 17.03
C PRO A 108 -5.35 9.55 15.49
N VAL A 109 -4.20 9.83 14.89
CA VAL A 109 -4.04 9.91 13.44
C VAL A 109 -3.15 8.80 12.92
N ILE A 110 -3.57 8.13 11.86
CA ILE A 110 -2.69 7.25 11.05
C ILE A 110 -2.34 8.00 9.77
N LEU A 111 -1.06 8.35 9.62
CA LEU A 111 -0.49 8.89 8.40
C LEU A 111 -0.22 7.74 7.45
N TRP A 112 -0.97 7.65 6.36
CA TRP A 112 -0.74 6.70 5.30
C TRP A 112 0.19 7.26 4.24
N ILE A 113 1.27 6.52 3.95
CA ILE A 113 2.28 6.85 2.94
C ILE A 113 2.23 5.78 1.86
N HIS A 114 1.87 6.18 0.63
CA HIS A 114 1.72 5.24 -0.47
C HIS A 114 3.06 4.67 -0.96
N GLY A 115 3.01 3.47 -1.54
CA GLY A 115 4.14 2.84 -2.23
C GLY A 115 4.30 3.32 -3.68
N GLY A 116 5.10 2.58 -4.45
CA GLY A 116 5.29 2.82 -5.87
C GLY A 116 6.73 3.14 -6.26
N GLY A 117 7.73 2.63 -5.51
CA GLY A 117 9.15 2.81 -5.82
C GLY A 117 9.57 4.28 -5.84
N TRP A 118 8.97 5.10 -5.00
CA TRP A 118 9.18 6.56 -4.93
C TRP A 118 8.96 7.31 -6.25
N SER A 119 8.65 6.62 -7.35
CA SER A 119 8.55 7.18 -8.70
C SER A 119 7.11 7.28 -9.23
N LYS A 120 6.17 6.68 -8.54
CA LYS A 120 4.74 6.66 -8.86
C LYS A 120 3.92 6.46 -7.60
N GLY A 121 2.62 6.62 -7.73
CA GLY A 121 1.67 6.55 -6.63
C GLY A 121 1.00 7.89 -6.38
N ARG A 122 0.00 7.89 -5.53
CA ARG A 122 -0.79 9.07 -5.17
C ARG A 122 -1.62 8.80 -3.92
N LYS A 123 -2.07 9.86 -3.24
CA LYS A 123 -2.86 9.80 -1.99
C LYS A 123 -4.22 9.09 -2.14
N GLU A 124 -4.80 9.05 -3.35
CA GLU A 124 -6.06 8.38 -3.62
C GLU A 124 -5.93 6.85 -3.71
N GLN A 125 -4.72 6.31 -3.69
CA GLN A 125 -4.54 4.87 -3.63
C GLN A 125 -5.17 4.30 -2.37
N HIS A 126 -5.89 3.18 -2.56
CA HIS A 126 -6.63 2.55 -1.47
C HIS A 126 -5.70 2.25 -0.28
N SER A 127 -6.00 2.86 0.85
CA SER A 127 -5.29 2.65 2.11
C SER A 127 -6.06 1.67 2.99
N PRO A 128 -5.41 0.61 3.50
CA PRO A 128 -6.04 -0.27 4.48
C PRO A 128 -6.37 0.45 5.80
N ALA A 129 -5.69 1.55 6.11
CA ALA A 129 -5.94 2.36 7.31
C ALA A 129 -7.33 2.98 7.36
N ILE A 130 -8.02 3.08 6.21
CA ILE A 130 -9.38 3.61 6.14
C ILE A 130 -10.38 2.77 6.97
N SER A 131 -10.12 1.47 7.14
CA SER A 131 -10.95 0.60 7.98
C SER A 131 -10.94 1.01 9.46
N PHE A 132 -9.91 1.73 9.91
CA PHE A 132 -9.74 2.14 11.31
C PHE A 132 -10.52 3.40 11.67
N LEU A 133 -11.18 4.05 10.71
CA LEU A 133 -12.14 5.11 10.98
C LEU A 133 -13.27 4.64 11.92
N ASN A 134 -13.76 3.41 11.71
CA ASN A 134 -14.78 2.82 12.57
C ASN A 134 -14.27 2.51 13.99
N ASP A 135 -12.97 2.49 14.17
CA ASP A 135 -12.29 2.29 15.44
C ASP A 135 -11.89 3.62 16.10
N GLY A 136 -12.34 4.76 15.58
CA GLY A 136 -12.11 6.10 16.15
C GLY A 136 -10.72 6.66 15.85
N TYR A 137 -10.09 6.27 14.76
CA TYR A 137 -8.90 6.91 14.20
C TYR A 137 -9.27 7.92 13.12
N ALA A 138 -8.51 8.99 12.99
CA ALA A 138 -8.43 9.75 11.76
C ALA A 138 -7.35 9.12 10.86
N MET A 139 -7.52 9.22 9.54
CA MET A 139 -6.50 8.83 8.56
C MET A 139 -6.14 10.03 7.69
N ALA A 140 -4.84 10.29 7.54
CA ALA A 140 -4.30 11.24 6.58
C ALA A 140 -3.53 10.51 5.48
N SER A 141 -3.98 10.59 4.24
CA SER A 141 -3.27 10.04 3.08
C SER A 141 -2.55 11.17 2.35
N ILE A 142 -1.23 11.04 2.18
CA ILE A 142 -0.39 12.14 1.66
C ILE A 142 0.12 11.87 0.25
N GLU A 143 0.30 12.94 -0.52
CA GLU A 143 1.24 12.98 -1.62
C GLU A 143 2.63 13.32 -1.09
N TYR A 144 3.64 12.94 -1.80
CA TYR A 144 5.02 13.41 -1.62
C TYR A 144 5.66 13.58 -3.01
N ARG A 145 6.71 14.39 -3.13
CA ARG A 145 7.43 14.55 -4.40
C ARG A 145 8.00 13.21 -4.84
N LEU A 146 7.64 12.80 -6.05
CA LEU A 146 8.18 11.59 -6.65
C LEU A 146 9.62 11.81 -7.13
N SER A 147 10.39 10.73 -7.29
CA SER A 147 11.80 10.79 -7.69
C SER A 147 12.03 11.45 -9.06
N GLY A 148 11.04 11.43 -9.94
CA GLY A 148 11.07 12.17 -11.21
C GLY A 148 10.92 13.69 -11.06
N GLU A 149 10.47 14.16 -9.89
CA GLU A 149 10.30 15.60 -9.58
C GLU A 149 11.47 16.14 -8.77
N ALA A 150 11.94 15.36 -7.80
CA ALA A 150 13.09 15.69 -6.97
C ALA A 150 13.70 14.41 -6.39
N PRO A 151 15.05 14.30 -6.35
CA PRO A 151 15.71 13.19 -5.69
C PRO A 151 15.59 13.31 -4.16
N PHE A 152 15.99 12.26 -3.44
CA PHE A 152 16.19 12.31 -1.99
C PHE A 152 17.09 13.51 -1.59
N PRO A 153 16.73 14.24 -0.50
CA PRO A 153 15.80 13.89 0.58
C PRO A 153 14.36 14.40 0.41
N ALA A 154 13.95 14.83 -0.77
CA ALA A 154 12.67 15.47 -1.01
C ALA A 154 11.47 14.70 -0.42
N GLN A 155 11.46 13.37 -0.54
CA GLN A 155 10.36 12.51 -0.11
C GLN A 155 10.16 12.53 1.40
N ILE A 156 11.25 12.40 2.15
CA ILE A 156 11.18 12.41 3.64
C ILE A 156 10.89 13.81 4.19
N GLU A 157 11.42 14.86 3.57
CA GLU A 157 11.10 16.25 3.94
C GLU A 157 9.58 16.53 3.79
N ASP A 158 8.95 15.96 2.78
CA ASP A 158 7.52 16.11 2.54
C ASP A 158 6.69 15.32 3.56
N CYS A 159 7.09 14.08 3.90
CA CYS A 159 6.46 13.30 4.98
C CYS A 159 6.53 14.03 6.33
N LYS A 160 7.71 14.58 6.66
CA LYS A 160 7.91 15.35 7.88
C LYS A 160 7.07 16.64 7.91
N ALA A 161 6.97 17.33 6.77
CA ALA A 161 6.11 18.52 6.65
C ALA A 161 4.64 18.17 6.85
N ALA A 162 4.15 17.01 6.36
CA ALA A 162 2.79 16.55 6.58
C ALA A 162 2.50 16.29 8.07
N VAL A 163 3.43 15.66 8.79
CA VAL A 163 3.29 15.45 10.25
C VAL A 163 3.21 16.80 10.99
N ARG A 164 4.09 17.75 10.65
CA ARG A 164 4.04 19.09 11.25
C ARG A 164 2.72 19.81 10.96
N TRP A 165 2.23 19.70 9.73
CA TRP A 165 0.95 20.27 9.34
C TRP A 165 -0.23 19.67 10.12
N LEU A 166 -0.25 18.36 10.31
CA LEU A 166 -1.28 17.67 11.11
C LEU A 166 -1.27 18.20 12.56
N ARG A 167 -0.10 18.38 13.17
CA ARG A 167 0.02 18.97 14.50
C ARG A 167 -0.46 20.42 14.57
N ALA A 168 -0.02 21.24 13.62
CA ALA A 168 -0.40 22.64 13.57
C ALA A 168 -1.91 22.84 13.38
N ASN A 169 -2.57 21.90 12.73
CA ASN A 169 -4.00 21.96 12.45
C ASN A 169 -4.86 21.02 13.33
N ALA A 170 -4.27 20.42 14.36
CA ALA A 170 -4.92 19.40 15.18
C ALA A 170 -6.21 19.90 15.80
N ALA A 171 -6.22 21.09 16.40
CA ALA A 171 -7.42 21.69 16.98
C ALA A 171 -8.53 21.92 15.96
N LYS A 172 -8.17 22.35 14.74
CA LYS A 172 -9.13 22.62 13.66
C LYS A 172 -9.88 21.38 13.20
N TYR A 173 -9.21 20.24 13.19
CA TYR A 173 -9.74 18.97 12.66
C TYR A 173 -10.06 17.95 13.74
N ASN A 174 -10.06 18.36 15.02
CA ASN A 174 -10.28 17.48 16.17
C ASN A 174 -9.33 16.28 16.19
N LEU A 175 -8.04 16.53 15.91
CA LEU A 175 -6.98 15.52 15.95
C LEU A 175 -6.21 15.64 17.26
N ASP A 176 -5.61 14.54 17.70
CA ASP A 176 -4.65 14.56 18.81
C ASP A 176 -3.23 14.73 18.26
N ALA A 177 -2.63 15.88 18.54
CA ALA A 177 -1.32 16.28 18.07
C ALA A 177 -0.18 15.35 18.56
N ASP A 178 -0.40 14.66 19.69
CA ASP A 178 0.58 13.79 20.36
C ASP A 178 0.40 12.30 20.03
N ARG A 179 -0.58 11.97 19.18
CA ARG A 179 -0.91 10.59 18.81
C ARG A 179 -0.99 10.41 17.31
N ILE A 180 0.17 10.50 16.64
CA ILE A 180 0.31 10.34 15.19
C ILE A 180 1.18 9.10 14.93
N GLY A 181 0.64 8.09 14.27
CA GLY A 181 1.37 6.92 13.77
C GLY A 181 1.61 7.02 12.26
N ALA A 182 2.70 6.44 11.78
CA ALA A 182 2.98 6.31 10.35
C ALA A 182 2.77 4.88 9.90
N TRP A 183 2.13 4.70 8.75
CA TRP A 183 1.94 3.41 8.11
C TRP A 183 2.13 3.51 6.61
N GLY A 184 2.93 2.62 6.03
CA GLY A 184 3.13 2.56 4.59
C GLY A 184 3.50 1.18 4.09
N HIS A 185 3.48 1.03 2.77
CA HIS A 185 3.87 -0.20 2.08
C HIS A 185 4.96 0.08 1.05
N SER A 186 5.98 -0.83 0.95
CA SER A 186 7.05 -0.71 -0.05
C SER A 186 7.82 0.62 0.12
N ALA A 187 7.91 1.47 -0.90
CA ALA A 187 8.48 2.81 -0.78
C ALA A 187 7.82 3.64 0.34
N GLY A 188 6.52 3.45 0.60
CA GLY A 188 5.82 4.07 1.73
C GLY A 188 6.21 3.47 3.07
N GLY A 189 6.47 2.15 3.14
CA GLY A 189 7.03 1.47 4.30
C GLY A 189 8.40 2.04 4.66
N HIS A 190 9.28 2.14 3.66
CA HIS A 190 10.58 2.80 3.79
C HIS A 190 10.46 4.23 4.36
N LEU A 191 9.58 5.07 3.78
CA LEU A 191 9.39 6.44 4.24
C LEU A 191 8.79 6.50 5.65
N SER A 192 7.92 5.55 6.00
CA SER A 192 7.38 5.41 7.36
C SER A 192 8.49 5.03 8.36
N ALA A 193 9.34 4.07 7.99
CA ALA A 193 10.48 3.66 8.80
C ALA A 193 11.49 4.81 8.96
N LEU A 194 11.83 5.49 7.86
CA LEU A 194 12.74 6.64 7.90
C LEU A 194 12.16 7.79 8.72
N LEU A 195 10.85 8.04 8.64
CA LEU A 195 10.17 9.04 9.46
C LEU A 195 10.28 8.71 10.96
N GLY A 196 10.16 7.43 11.32
CA GLY A 196 10.32 6.95 12.69
C GLY A 196 11.74 7.08 13.23
N THR A 197 12.73 6.67 12.43
CA THR A 197 14.14 6.62 12.88
C THR A 197 14.86 7.97 12.78
N SER A 198 14.44 8.89 11.89
CA SER A 198 15.11 10.16 11.66
C SER A 198 14.53 11.33 12.48
N GLY A 199 13.87 11.06 13.60
CA GLY A 199 13.33 12.10 14.47
C GLY A 199 14.41 13.04 15.00
N GLY A 200 14.37 14.33 14.63
CA GLY A 200 15.35 15.34 15.05
C GLY A 200 16.63 15.42 14.20
N VAL A 201 16.71 14.65 13.10
CA VAL A 201 17.81 14.76 12.13
C VAL A 201 17.57 16.00 11.26
N GLN A 202 18.34 17.08 11.53
CA GLN A 202 18.12 18.40 10.93
C GLN A 202 18.22 18.39 9.40
N GLU A 203 19.14 17.60 8.84
CA GLU A 203 19.38 17.47 7.41
C GLU A 203 18.19 16.87 6.64
N LEU A 204 17.28 16.21 7.35
CA LEU A 204 16.08 15.58 6.80
C LEU A 204 14.78 16.32 7.17
N GLU A 205 14.85 17.39 7.98
CA GLU A 205 13.65 18.16 8.34
C GLU A 205 13.10 18.98 7.16
N GLY A 206 13.98 19.32 6.20
CA GLY A 206 13.62 20.23 5.14
C GLY A 206 13.36 21.64 5.63
N ASN A 207 12.56 22.38 4.87
CA ASN A 207 12.18 23.76 5.17
C ASN A 207 10.68 23.98 4.86
N GLY A 208 10.14 25.13 5.26
CA GLY A 208 8.77 25.54 4.97
C GLY A 208 7.97 25.92 6.21
N ASP A 209 6.66 25.75 6.13
CA ASP A 209 5.73 26.12 7.19
C ASP A 209 5.78 25.14 8.37
N ASN A 210 5.28 25.61 9.52
CA ASN A 210 5.08 24.80 10.73
C ASN A 210 6.38 24.22 11.34
N MET A 211 7.54 24.80 11.07
CA MET A 211 8.84 24.30 11.58
C MET A 211 8.96 24.29 13.11
N SER A 212 8.12 25.03 13.82
CA SER A 212 8.06 24.99 15.29
C SER A 212 7.40 23.73 15.86
N TYR A 213 6.72 22.96 15.03
CA TYR A 213 6.13 21.68 15.42
C TYR A 213 7.07 20.50 15.14
N SER A 214 7.02 19.48 16.00
CA SER A 214 7.81 18.27 15.83
C SER A 214 7.33 17.45 14.63
N SER A 215 8.25 16.83 13.88
CA SER A 215 7.98 15.85 12.84
C SER A 215 7.95 14.40 13.35
N ARG A 216 8.24 14.15 14.65
CA ARG A 216 8.28 12.81 15.24
C ARG A 216 6.91 12.16 15.23
N VAL A 217 6.86 10.83 15.00
CA VAL A 217 5.66 10.00 15.13
C VAL A 217 5.76 9.09 16.35
N GLN A 218 4.64 8.58 16.85
CA GLN A 218 4.56 7.82 18.09
C GLN A 218 4.48 6.30 17.88
N ALA A 219 4.27 5.84 16.65
CA ALA A 219 4.28 4.44 16.27
C ALA A 219 4.52 4.31 14.76
N VAL A 220 5.20 3.25 14.32
CA VAL A 220 5.47 2.98 12.91
C VAL A 220 5.04 1.58 12.53
N CYS A 221 4.23 1.46 11.48
CA CYS A 221 3.96 0.20 10.80
C CYS A 221 4.63 0.23 9.42
N ASP A 222 5.71 -0.51 9.29
CA ASP A 222 6.44 -0.70 8.04
C ASP A 222 6.04 -2.01 7.37
N VAL A 223 5.49 -1.95 6.16
CA VAL A 223 5.14 -3.14 5.38
C VAL A 223 6.03 -3.24 4.16
N SER A 224 6.92 -4.22 4.13
CA SER A 224 7.84 -4.50 3.02
C SER A 224 8.68 -3.28 2.59
N GLY A 225 9.09 -2.45 3.56
CA GLY A 225 9.94 -1.28 3.31
C GLY A 225 11.43 -1.65 3.28
N PRO A 226 12.21 -1.08 2.36
CA PRO A 226 13.67 -1.17 2.40
C PRO A 226 14.26 -0.50 3.67
N ALA A 227 15.22 -1.15 4.31
CA ALA A 227 15.91 -0.64 5.49
C ALA A 227 17.31 -0.10 5.18
N ASP A 228 18.02 -0.76 4.25
CA ASP A 228 19.35 -0.40 3.78
C ASP A 228 19.34 -0.40 2.25
N LEU A 229 19.35 0.81 1.67
CA LEU A 229 19.24 0.98 0.21
C LEU A 229 20.50 0.56 -0.54
N LEU A 230 21.67 0.69 0.08
CA LEU A 230 22.91 0.27 -0.57
C LEU A 230 22.97 -1.26 -0.65
N ARG A 231 22.61 -1.93 0.43
CA ARG A 231 22.51 -3.40 0.44
C ARG A 231 21.46 -3.91 -0.53
N LEU A 232 20.25 -3.34 -0.52
CA LEU A 232 19.19 -3.71 -1.47
C LEU A 232 19.64 -3.51 -2.92
N TYR A 233 20.39 -2.45 -3.21
CA TYR A 233 20.95 -2.18 -4.53
C TYR A 233 21.93 -3.26 -4.98
N HIS A 234 22.77 -3.76 -4.08
CA HIS A 234 23.70 -4.87 -4.37
C HIS A 234 22.96 -6.19 -4.47
N ASP A 235 22.01 -6.47 -3.59
CA ASP A 235 21.17 -7.68 -3.66
C ASP A 235 20.44 -7.77 -5.00
N ALA A 236 19.92 -6.65 -5.53
CA ALA A 236 19.28 -6.59 -6.84
C ALA A 236 20.26 -6.76 -8.03
N SER A 237 21.58 -6.75 -7.78
CA SER A 237 22.62 -7.02 -8.78
C SER A 237 23.07 -8.50 -8.78
N ASP A 238 22.80 -9.21 -7.70
CA ASP A 238 23.19 -10.61 -7.52
C ASP A 238 22.02 -11.53 -7.85
N ALA A 239 22.14 -12.26 -8.96
CA ALA A 239 21.12 -13.21 -9.40
C ALA A 239 20.84 -14.34 -8.38
N SER A 240 21.78 -14.63 -7.47
CA SER A 240 21.60 -15.63 -6.42
C SER A 240 20.60 -15.21 -5.33
N THR A 241 20.36 -13.91 -5.15
CA THR A 241 19.43 -13.39 -4.14
C THR A 241 17.96 -13.50 -4.55
N GLY A 242 17.67 -13.75 -5.85
CA GLY A 242 16.31 -13.72 -6.40
C GLY A 242 15.69 -12.32 -6.50
N THR A 243 16.37 -11.27 -6.05
CA THR A 243 15.89 -9.87 -6.11
C THR A 243 15.82 -9.40 -7.58
N ARG A 244 14.83 -8.57 -7.90
CA ARG A 244 14.58 -8.16 -9.29
C ARG A 244 15.50 -7.02 -9.72
N PRO A 245 16.24 -7.14 -10.83
CA PRO A 245 17.15 -6.09 -11.32
C PRO A 245 16.48 -4.74 -11.55
N LYS A 246 15.17 -4.71 -11.88
CA LYS A 246 14.42 -3.46 -12.10
C LYS A 246 14.30 -2.60 -10.83
N ASP A 247 14.46 -3.18 -9.65
CA ASP A 247 14.32 -2.44 -8.39
C ASP A 247 15.51 -1.49 -8.19
N ARG A 248 16.66 -1.76 -8.82
CA ARG A 248 17.80 -0.81 -8.89
C ARG A 248 17.43 0.51 -9.54
N SER A 249 16.64 0.50 -10.63
CA SER A 249 16.23 1.74 -11.32
C SER A 249 15.39 2.66 -10.44
N TYR A 250 14.62 2.11 -9.50
CA TYR A 250 13.88 2.92 -8.53
C TYR A 250 14.80 3.57 -7.51
N ILE A 251 15.83 2.84 -7.06
CA ILE A 251 16.85 3.38 -6.14
C ILE A 251 17.66 4.45 -6.87
N ASP A 252 18.10 4.20 -8.10
CA ASP A 252 18.84 5.17 -8.90
C ASP A 252 18.04 6.47 -9.10
N ALA A 253 16.75 6.34 -9.41
CA ALA A 253 15.87 7.50 -9.55
C ALA A 253 15.69 8.27 -8.24
N LEU A 254 15.54 7.57 -7.10
CA LEU A 254 15.45 8.17 -5.78
C LEU A 254 16.72 8.94 -5.43
N LEU A 255 17.89 8.38 -5.72
CA LEU A 255 19.17 8.96 -5.37
C LEU A 255 19.65 10.03 -6.37
N GLY A 256 19.02 10.09 -7.56
CA GLY A 256 19.44 10.95 -8.66
C GLY A 256 20.65 10.41 -9.43
N GLY A 257 20.86 9.10 -9.40
CA GLY A 257 21.90 8.36 -10.10
C GLY A 257 22.28 7.05 -9.39
N PRO A 258 23.17 6.23 -9.98
CA PRO A 258 23.55 4.94 -9.43
C PRO A 258 23.99 4.98 -7.98
N ALA A 259 23.50 4.06 -7.14
CA ALA A 259 23.77 4.06 -5.70
C ALA A 259 25.28 3.93 -5.42
N ASP A 260 26.04 3.18 -6.23
CA ASP A 260 27.48 3.04 -6.09
C ASP A 260 28.24 4.37 -6.26
N GLN A 261 27.70 5.30 -7.04
CA GLN A 261 28.22 6.65 -7.22
C GLN A 261 27.64 7.65 -6.19
N ASN A 262 26.54 7.29 -5.53
CA ASN A 262 25.81 8.10 -4.56
C ASN A 262 25.77 7.47 -3.16
N LYS A 263 26.82 6.75 -2.75
CA LYS A 263 26.87 5.96 -1.50
C LYS A 263 26.45 6.75 -0.26
N ARG A 264 26.95 8.00 -0.11
CA ARG A 264 26.57 8.85 1.03
C ARG A 264 25.06 9.13 1.05
N LYS A 265 24.47 9.39 -0.11
CA LYS A 265 23.03 9.63 -0.23
C LYS A 265 22.23 8.36 0.01
N ALA A 266 22.69 7.19 -0.47
CA ALA A 266 22.07 5.90 -0.20
C ALA A 266 22.06 5.58 1.30
N VAL A 267 23.16 5.81 2.01
CA VAL A 267 23.24 5.67 3.47
C VAL A 267 22.30 6.66 4.14
N ALA A 268 22.29 7.93 3.75
CA ALA A 268 21.41 8.95 4.31
C ALA A 268 19.92 8.68 4.03
N ALA A 269 19.60 7.95 2.97
CA ALA A 269 18.23 7.53 2.66
C ALA A 269 17.83 6.22 3.37
N SER A 270 18.72 5.56 4.09
CA SER A 270 18.47 4.26 4.73
C SER A 270 17.99 4.44 6.18
N PRO A 271 16.77 3.97 6.53
CA PRO A 271 16.24 4.04 7.91
C PRO A 271 17.19 3.50 8.97
N ILE A 272 17.89 2.40 8.67
CA ILE A 272 18.81 1.74 9.59
C ILE A 272 19.96 2.66 10.06
N THR A 273 20.30 3.70 9.29
CA THR A 273 21.36 4.66 9.58
C THR A 273 21.08 5.49 10.83
N TYR A 274 19.81 5.73 11.13
CA TYR A 274 19.38 6.66 12.17
C TYR A 274 18.78 5.97 13.39
N VAL A 275 18.77 4.63 13.41
CA VAL A 275 18.20 3.87 14.52
C VAL A 275 18.82 4.30 15.85
N SER A 276 17.98 4.70 16.79
CA SER A 276 18.33 5.16 18.11
C SER A 276 17.35 4.69 19.18
N ARG A 277 17.74 4.76 20.45
CA ARG A 277 16.86 4.42 21.56
C ARG A 277 15.61 5.30 21.70
N ASP A 278 15.62 6.47 21.07
CA ASP A 278 14.56 7.46 21.15
C ASP A 278 13.51 7.28 20.03
N ASP A 279 13.66 6.23 19.23
CA ASP A 279 12.72 5.91 18.17
C ASP A 279 11.41 5.35 18.74
N PRO A 280 10.28 5.60 18.06
CA PRO A 280 9.00 5.05 18.46
C PRO A 280 8.96 3.52 18.29
N PRO A 281 8.00 2.82 18.89
CA PRO A 281 7.79 1.38 18.65
C PRO A 281 7.47 1.09 17.18
N PHE A 282 7.95 -0.07 16.71
CA PHE A 282 7.81 -0.55 15.33
C PHE A 282 7.03 -1.87 15.23
N LEU A 283 6.13 -1.93 14.26
CA LEU A 283 5.61 -3.16 13.67
C LEU A 283 6.16 -3.26 12.24
N ILE A 284 6.93 -4.30 11.96
CA ILE A 284 7.46 -4.61 10.63
C ILE A 284 6.77 -5.85 10.12
N ILE A 285 6.14 -5.77 8.94
CA ILE A 285 5.49 -6.90 8.28
C ILE A 285 6.21 -7.15 6.96
N GLN A 286 6.81 -8.33 6.80
CA GLN A 286 7.66 -8.64 5.66
C GLN A 286 7.29 -9.99 5.04
N GLY A 287 7.29 -10.05 3.70
CA GLY A 287 7.08 -11.29 2.97
C GLY A 287 8.37 -12.11 2.87
N GLU A 288 8.31 -13.41 3.22
CA GLU A 288 9.41 -14.35 3.04
C GLU A 288 9.78 -14.53 1.56
N ASN A 289 8.76 -14.52 0.69
CA ASN A 289 8.92 -14.68 -0.76
C ASN A 289 8.86 -13.33 -1.50
N ASP A 290 9.35 -12.27 -0.87
CA ASP A 290 9.41 -10.95 -1.48
C ASP A 290 10.70 -10.78 -2.30
N PHE A 291 10.55 -10.78 -3.64
CA PHE A 291 11.65 -10.59 -4.57
C PHE A 291 11.93 -9.12 -4.92
N SER A 292 11.15 -8.18 -4.41
CA SER A 292 11.38 -6.74 -4.61
C SER A 292 12.12 -6.13 -3.41
N VAL A 293 11.70 -6.49 -2.21
CA VAL A 293 12.34 -6.11 -0.96
C VAL A 293 12.51 -7.39 -0.15
N PRO A 294 13.69 -8.03 -0.19
CA PRO A 294 13.94 -9.30 0.50
C PRO A 294 13.65 -9.24 1.99
N ALA A 295 13.27 -10.37 2.58
CA ALA A 295 12.97 -10.50 4.01
C ALA A 295 14.12 -9.99 4.90
N SER A 296 15.36 -10.12 4.43
CA SER A 296 16.56 -9.61 5.10
C SER A 296 16.51 -8.11 5.40
N GLN A 297 15.75 -7.31 4.63
CA GLN A 297 15.61 -5.87 4.90
C GLN A 297 14.80 -5.61 6.18
N GLY A 298 13.67 -6.28 6.34
CA GLY A 298 12.86 -6.22 7.57
C GLY A 298 13.61 -6.81 8.77
N GLU A 299 14.33 -7.92 8.59
CA GLU A 299 15.14 -8.54 9.63
C GLU A 299 16.27 -7.64 10.12
N LEU A 300 16.97 -6.95 9.20
CA LEU A 300 18.02 -5.99 9.53
C LEU A 300 17.49 -4.83 10.37
N LEU A 301 16.39 -4.22 9.93
CA LEU A 301 15.81 -3.10 10.66
C LEU A 301 15.32 -3.55 12.05
N ALA A 302 14.63 -4.69 12.12
CA ALA A 302 14.16 -5.22 13.40
C ALA A 302 15.30 -5.54 14.36
N ALA A 303 16.42 -6.11 13.87
CA ALA A 303 17.60 -6.39 14.68
C ALA A 303 18.25 -5.10 15.21
N ALA A 304 18.39 -4.08 14.35
CA ALA A 304 18.97 -2.79 14.73
C ALA A 304 18.12 -2.07 15.79
N LEU A 305 16.80 -2.01 15.58
CA LEU A 305 15.86 -1.40 16.52
C LEU A 305 15.87 -2.10 17.88
N LYS A 306 15.83 -3.44 17.90
CA LYS A 306 15.92 -4.23 19.15
C LYS A 306 17.25 -4.01 19.85
N ALA A 307 18.36 -3.95 19.12
CA ALA A 307 19.67 -3.68 19.69
C ALA A 307 19.78 -2.27 20.33
N ALA A 308 19.03 -1.30 19.76
CA ALA A 308 18.91 0.05 20.33
C ALA A 308 17.93 0.11 21.53
N GLY A 309 17.22 -0.98 21.84
CA GLY A 309 16.22 -1.03 22.92
C GLY A 309 14.84 -0.53 22.52
N VAL A 310 14.56 -0.40 21.21
CA VAL A 310 13.25 0.00 20.69
C VAL A 310 12.31 -1.19 20.69
N GLU A 311 11.09 -1.01 21.17
CA GLU A 311 10.05 -2.05 21.13
C GLU A 311 9.67 -2.35 19.68
N THR A 312 9.95 -3.58 19.22
CA THR A 312 9.85 -3.96 17.81
C THR A 312 9.24 -5.35 17.65
N THR A 313 8.17 -5.42 16.87
CA THR A 313 7.56 -6.67 16.40
C THR A 313 7.91 -6.86 14.92
N LEU A 314 8.43 -8.04 14.57
CA LEU A 314 8.66 -8.46 13.19
C LEU A 314 7.75 -9.65 12.87
N GLU A 315 6.91 -9.48 11.87
CA GLU A 315 6.02 -10.49 11.32
C GLU A 315 6.51 -10.93 9.93
N ILE A 316 7.13 -12.12 9.86
CA ILE A 316 7.48 -12.74 8.57
C ILE A 316 6.29 -13.55 8.07
N THR A 317 5.92 -13.35 6.83
CA THR A 317 4.73 -13.94 6.23
C THR A 317 5.12 -14.76 5.00
N PRO A 318 4.42 -15.88 4.68
CA PRO A 318 4.75 -16.69 3.51
C PRO A 318 4.40 -16.02 2.17
N GLN A 319 4.07 -14.74 2.16
CA GLN A 319 3.73 -13.99 0.95
C GLN A 319 4.96 -13.37 0.30
N GLY A 320 4.72 -12.79 -0.91
CA GLY A 320 5.65 -11.89 -1.58
C GLY A 320 5.46 -10.43 -1.14
N HIS A 321 5.71 -9.51 -2.07
CA HIS A 321 5.70 -8.06 -1.83
C HIS A 321 4.35 -7.47 -1.36
N SER A 322 3.27 -8.23 -1.35
CA SER A 322 1.95 -7.83 -0.84
C SER A 322 1.68 -8.33 0.59
N ALA A 323 2.70 -8.39 1.43
CA ALA A 323 2.63 -8.96 2.78
C ALA A 323 1.59 -8.29 3.70
N GLY A 324 1.21 -7.02 3.46
CA GLY A 324 0.30 -6.23 4.30
C GLY A 324 -1.20 -6.35 3.96
N GLY A 325 -1.67 -7.47 3.42
CA GLY A 325 -3.08 -7.65 3.05
C GLY A 325 -4.07 -7.65 4.24
N PRO A 326 -5.39 -7.73 4.00
CA PRO A 326 -6.45 -7.56 5.00
C PRO A 326 -6.32 -8.44 6.25
N ARG A 327 -5.68 -9.61 6.13
CA ARG A 327 -5.46 -10.54 7.25
C ARG A 327 -4.56 -9.96 8.36
N PHE A 328 -3.76 -8.93 8.06
CA PHE A 328 -2.90 -8.28 9.03
C PHE A 328 -3.55 -7.09 9.73
N LEU A 329 -4.75 -6.67 9.28
CA LEU A 329 -5.45 -5.55 9.92
C LEU A 329 -5.63 -5.73 11.43
N PRO A 330 -5.96 -6.93 11.98
CA PRO A 330 -6.06 -7.11 13.42
C PRO A 330 -4.74 -6.85 14.16
N ILE A 331 -3.61 -7.31 13.62
CA ILE A 331 -2.28 -7.11 14.21
C ILE A 331 -1.89 -5.64 14.17
N VAL A 332 -2.07 -4.98 13.00
CA VAL A 332 -1.80 -3.55 12.82
C VAL A 332 -2.69 -2.72 13.74
N LYS A 333 -3.97 -3.10 13.88
CA LYS A 333 -4.90 -2.43 14.79
C LYS A 333 -4.44 -2.56 16.24
N ALA A 334 -4.14 -3.76 16.70
CA ALA A 334 -3.67 -4.01 18.07
C ALA A 334 -2.38 -3.22 18.38
N PHE A 335 -1.48 -3.12 17.40
CA PHE A 335 -0.27 -2.31 17.51
C PHE A 335 -0.60 -0.84 17.69
N PHE A 336 -1.38 -0.23 16.82
CA PHE A 336 -1.73 1.18 16.95
C PHE A 336 -2.59 1.45 18.19
N ASP A 337 -3.50 0.54 18.57
CA ASP A 337 -4.28 0.66 19.81
C ASP A 337 -3.36 0.74 21.03
N LYS A 338 -2.31 -0.08 21.08
CA LYS A 338 -1.36 -0.08 22.19
C LYS A 338 -0.62 1.25 22.37
N TYR A 339 -0.23 1.91 21.26
CA TYR A 339 0.66 3.07 21.34
C TYR A 339 -0.03 4.41 21.06
N LEU A 340 -1.17 4.41 20.39
CA LEU A 340 -1.89 5.63 20.03
C LEU A 340 -3.20 5.82 20.80
N ARG A 341 -3.69 4.83 21.56
CA ARG A 341 -4.83 5.05 22.44
C ARG A 341 -4.37 5.36 23.86
N LYS A 342 -5.09 6.27 24.53
CA LYS A 342 -4.91 6.45 25.96
C LYS A 342 -5.44 5.22 26.66
N SER A 343 -4.67 4.66 27.58
CA SER A 343 -5.19 3.66 28.52
C SER A 343 -6.41 4.27 29.21
N GLN A 344 -7.56 3.60 29.12
CA GLN A 344 -8.76 3.98 29.86
C GLN A 344 -8.53 3.80 31.35
#